data_233e1e2580699c0f09008293bfd76161
#
_entry.id   233e1e2580699c0f09008293bfd76161
#
_cell.length_a   1.000
_cell.length_b   1.000
_cell.length_c   1.000
_cell.angle_alpha   90.00
_cell.angle_beta   90.00
_cell.angle_gamma   90.00
#
_symmetry.space_group_name_H-M   'P 1'
#
loop_
_entity.id
_entity.type
_entity.pdbx_description
1 polymer ?
#
loop_
_entity_poly.entity_id
_entity_poly.type
_entity_poly.pdbx_seq_one_letter_code
_entity_poly.pdbx_strand_id
1 'polypeptide(L)'
;WSGDALFIMDNGPEPLANVPRKLRLFSRTDNRYRVIRNWRDQNGKPWPKWRIERTLRWCLRQPFPAPIEWGAANIKPRGVMIEELLTDDNHLPNDWKVHVFHGKAGFIQYDTGRMTSHSQSIYTLEGQRIHQTNGRWSEEHTPDEIVSILGHDRINELIHIGERLAEDIDYSRVDLFLADGKWYFGEFTNYHNSCHPQSIEWEE
;
A
#
# COMPACT_ATOMS: atom_id res chain seq x y z
N TRP A 1 7.97 -5.50 3.45
CA TRP A 1 8.50 -5.96 2.17
C TRP A 1 7.40 -6.64 1.38
N SER A 2 6.79 -5.91 0.48
CA SER A 2 5.77 -6.40 -0.44
C SER A 2 6.43 -7.05 -1.68
N GLY A 3 7.33 -8.00 -1.45
CA GLY A 3 7.99 -8.70 -2.53
C GLY A 3 7.13 -9.81 -3.16
N ASP A 4 7.79 -10.77 -3.81
CA ASP A 4 7.17 -11.86 -4.58
C ASP A 4 6.37 -12.88 -3.73
N ALA A 5 6.13 -12.60 -2.45
CA ALA A 5 5.53 -13.51 -1.46
C ALA A 5 4.27 -12.97 -0.78
N LEU A 6 3.59 -11.99 -1.36
CA LEU A 6 2.29 -11.58 -0.85
C LEU A 6 1.18 -12.44 -1.46
N PHE A 7 0.48 -13.18 -0.59
CA PHE A 7 -0.69 -13.96 -0.94
C PHE A 7 -1.92 -13.38 -0.24
N ILE A 8 -2.94 -13.08 -0.99
CA ILE A 8 -4.26 -12.69 -0.50
C ILE A 8 -5.15 -13.92 -0.62
N MET A 9 -5.63 -14.44 0.51
CA MET A 9 -6.53 -15.60 0.54
C MET A 9 -7.97 -15.09 0.49
N ASP A 10 -8.57 -15.08 -0.70
CA ASP A 10 -9.95 -14.67 -0.91
C ASP A 10 -10.89 -15.84 -0.65
N ASN A 11 -11.44 -15.88 0.56
CA ASN A 11 -12.38 -16.90 1.03
C ASN A 11 -13.81 -16.34 1.20
N GLY A 12 -14.07 -15.13 0.70
CA GLY A 12 -15.39 -14.51 0.75
C GLY A 12 -16.45 -15.26 -0.04
N PRO A 13 -17.75 -15.00 0.17
CA PRO A 13 -18.83 -15.62 -0.59
C PRO A 13 -18.72 -15.30 -2.08
N GLU A 14 -18.38 -14.07 -2.42
CA GLU A 14 -18.16 -13.60 -3.77
C GLU A 14 -16.68 -13.25 -4.01
N PRO A 15 -16.18 -13.30 -5.25
CA PRO A 15 -14.84 -12.84 -5.57
C PRO A 15 -14.68 -11.35 -5.31
N LEU A 16 -13.49 -10.93 -4.85
CA LEU A 16 -13.17 -9.51 -4.69
C LEU A 16 -13.42 -8.73 -5.98
N ALA A 17 -14.17 -7.64 -5.88
CA ALA A 17 -14.67 -6.90 -7.04
C ALA A 17 -13.58 -6.13 -7.80
N ASN A 18 -12.58 -5.59 -7.07
CA ASN A 18 -11.48 -4.81 -7.64
C ASN A 18 -10.21 -5.63 -7.95
N VAL A 19 -10.35 -6.96 -8.06
CA VAL A 19 -9.26 -7.84 -8.49
C VAL A 19 -9.50 -8.28 -9.93
N PRO A 20 -8.61 -8.00 -10.86
CA PRO A 20 -8.79 -8.38 -12.25
C PRO A 20 -8.79 -9.91 -12.41
N ARG A 21 -9.73 -10.44 -13.19
CA ARG A 21 -9.85 -11.87 -13.46
C ARG A 21 -8.69 -12.47 -14.24
N LYS A 22 -7.86 -11.62 -14.89
CA LYS A 22 -6.62 -12.01 -15.57
C LYS A 22 -5.62 -10.87 -15.44
N LEU A 23 -4.44 -11.18 -14.94
CA LEU A 23 -3.33 -10.22 -15.00
C LEU A 23 -2.89 -10.03 -16.45
N ARG A 24 -2.66 -8.78 -16.86
CA ARG A 24 -2.05 -8.51 -18.18
C ARG A 24 -0.63 -9.08 -18.20
N LEU A 25 -0.31 -9.84 -19.24
CA LEU A 25 0.96 -10.56 -19.40
C LEU A 25 2.23 -9.69 -19.39
N PHE A 26 2.08 -8.35 -19.41
CA PHE A 26 3.18 -7.40 -19.64
C PHE A 26 3.39 -6.37 -18.52
N SER A 27 2.64 -6.40 -17.43
CA SER A 27 2.88 -5.48 -16.33
C SER A 27 3.85 -6.10 -15.31
N ARG A 28 5.02 -5.47 -15.13
CA ARG A 28 6.01 -5.87 -14.10
C ARG A 28 5.48 -5.68 -12.68
N THR A 29 4.48 -4.81 -12.49
CA THR A 29 3.86 -4.51 -11.20
C THR A 29 2.81 -5.53 -10.79
N ASP A 30 2.09 -6.13 -11.74
CA ASP A 30 0.95 -7.01 -11.48
C ASP A 30 1.33 -8.42 -11.00
N ASN A 31 2.62 -8.76 -11.00
CA ASN A 31 3.09 -10.10 -10.59
C ASN A 31 3.39 -10.22 -9.09
N ARG A 32 3.32 -9.14 -8.33
CA ARG A 32 3.72 -9.13 -6.91
C ARG A 32 2.67 -9.69 -5.98
N TYR A 33 1.39 -9.54 -6.34
CA TYR A 33 0.26 -9.95 -5.51
C TYR A 33 -0.43 -11.15 -6.14
N ARG A 34 -0.65 -12.19 -5.35
CA ARG A 34 -1.43 -13.36 -5.78
C ARG A 34 -2.69 -13.45 -4.94
N VAL A 35 -3.82 -13.23 -5.60
CA VAL A 35 -5.12 -13.46 -4.97
C VAL A 35 -5.50 -14.90 -5.22
N ILE A 36 -5.59 -15.67 -4.15
CA ILE A 36 -5.86 -17.11 -4.17
C ILE A 36 -7.31 -17.34 -3.78
N ARG A 37 -8.09 -17.89 -4.70
CA ARG A 37 -9.45 -18.37 -4.47
C ARG A 37 -9.55 -19.80 -4.90
N ASN A 38 -10.11 -20.69 -4.04
CA ASN A 38 -10.21 -22.11 -4.32
C ASN A 38 -8.86 -22.75 -4.75
N TRP A 39 -7.76 -22.35 -4.09
CA TRP A 39 -6.41 -22.83 -4.36
C TRP A 39 -5.89 -22.53 -5.78
N ARG A 40 -6.44 -21.52 -6.42
CA ARG A 40 -6.00 -21.02 -7.72
C ARG A 40 -5.78 -19.51 -7.67
N ASP A 41 -4.77 -19.03 -8.38
CA ASP A 41 -4.59 -17.58 -8.54
C ASP A 41 -5.58 -17.03 -9.58
N GLN A 42 -5.59 -15.70 -9.74
CA GLN A 42 -6.45 -14.99 -10.67
C GLN A 42 -6.24 -15.41 -12.15
N ASN A 43 -5.13 -16.10 -12.47
CA ASN A 43 -4.86 -16.66 -13.79
C ASN A 43 -5.26 -18.15 -13.89
N GLY A 44 -5.88 -18.71 -12.85
CA GLY A 44 -6.28 -20.10 -12.79
C GLY A 44 -5.14 -21.08 -12.46
N LYS A 45 -3.91 -20.59 -12.20
CA LYS A 45 -2.75 -21.42 -11.85
C LYS A 45 -2.94 -22.01 -10.45
N PRO A 46 -2.71 -23.32 -10.25
CA PRO A 46 -2.89 -23.94 -8.95
C PRO A 46 -1.84 -23.49 -7.92
N TRP A 47 -2.31 -23.14 -6.74
CA TRP A 47 -1.53 -22.75 -5.58
C TRP A 47 -1.96 -23.54 -4.32
N PRO A 48 -1.72 -24.86 -4.28
CA PRO A 48 -2.02 -25.65 -3.09
C PRO A 48 -1.15 -25.19 -1.91
N LYS A 49 -1.61 -25.44 -0.69
CA LYS A 49 -0.97 -25.00 0.56
C LYS A 49 0.55 -25.26 0.58
N TRP A 50 0.99 -26.45 0.20
CA TRP A 50 2.41 -26.81 0.21
C TRP A 50 3.26 -25.89 -0.71
N ARG A 51 2.68 -25.44 -1.82
CA ARG A 51 3.36 -24.55 -2.76
C ARG A 51 3.51 -23.14 -2.19
N ILE A 52 2.45 -22.62 -1.53
CA ILE A 52 2.49 -21.34 -0.80
C ILE A 52 3.56 -21.40 0.28
N GLU A 53 3.53 -22.43 1.14
CA GLU A 53 4.51 -22.63 2.21
C GLU A 53 5.96 -22.72 1.67
N ARG A 54 6.17 -23.48 0.58
CA ARG A 54 7.48 -23.58 -0.05
C ARG A 54 7.99 -22.21 -0.55
N THR A 55 7.11 -21.43 -1.15
CA THR A 55 7.46 -20.08 -1.62
C THR A 55 7.83 -19.17 -0.46
N LEU A 56 7.03 -19.14 0.61
CA LEU A 56 7.32 -18.35 1.80
C LEU A 56 8.64 -18.76 2.45
N ARG A 57 8.91 -20.05 2.61
CA ARG A 57 10.20 -20.56 3.15
C ARG A 57 11.37 -20.17 2.26
N TRP A 58 11.19 -20.17 0.94
CA TRP A 58 12.23 -19.72 0.02
C TRP A 58 12.51 -18.22 0.21
N CYS A 59 11.47 -17.38 0.26
CA CYS A 59 11.60 -15.93 0.48
C CYS A 59 12.30 -15.60 1.81
N LEU A 60 12.00 -16.33 2.88
CA LEU A 60 12.67 -16.13 4.19
C LEU A 60 14.19 -16.39 4.15
N ARG A 61 14.67 -17.18 3.18
CA ARG A 61 16.10 -17.48 3.00
C ARG A 61 16.81 -16.48 2.11
N GLN A 62 16.05 -15.68 1.32
CA GLN A 62 16.67 -14.71 0.42
C GLN A 62 17.15 -13.49 1.20
N PRO A 63 18.27 -12.88 0.81
CA PRO A 63 18.64 -11.56 1.32
C PRO A 63 17.58 -10.52 0.93
N PHE A 64 17.44 -9.49 1.74
CA PHE A 64 16.62 -8.34 1.37
C PHE A 64 17.26 -7.62 0.17
N PRO A 65 16.54 -7.39 -0.94
CA PRO A 65 17.14 -6.96 -2.19
C PRO A 65 17.51 -5.48 -2.28
N ALA A 66 17.17 -4.67 -1.25
CA ALA A 66 17.41 -3.23 -1.25
C ALA A 66 18.60 -2.88 -0.34
N PRO A 67 19.82 -2.71 -0.90
CA PRO A 67 21.02 -2.41 -0.09
C PRO A 67 20.93 -1.05 0.63
N ILE A 68 20.13 -0.11 0.12
CA ILE A 68 19.90 1.20 0.73
C ILE A 68 19.08 1.08 2.02
N GLU A 69 18.20 0.09 2.11
CA GLU A 69 17.38 -0.18 3.29
C GLU A 69 18.10 -1.12 4.27
N TRP A 70 19.26 -0.72 4.73
CA TRP A 70 20.10 -1.52 5.62
C TRP A 70 19.37 -2.01 6.88
N GLY A 71 18.50 -1.17 7.46
CA GLY A 71 17.69 -1.52 8.63
C GLY A 71 16.80 -2.73 8.33
N ALA A 72 16.08 -2.70 7.21
CA ALA A 72 15.20 -3.79 6.79
C ALA A 72 15.98 -5.09 6.49
N ALA A 73 17.17 -4.98 5.90
CA ALA A 73 18.05 -6.13 5.64
C ALA A 73 18.51 -6.86 6.91
N ASN A 74 18.56 -6.17 8.04
CA ASN A 74 19.06 -6.68 9.31
C ASN A 74 17.98 -7.08 10.31
N ILE A 75 16.70 -7.02 9.96
CA ILE A 75 15.60 -7.47 10.84
C ILE A 75 15.75 -8.95 11.18
N LYS A 76 15.74 -9.24 12.49
CA LYS A 76 15.79 -10.61 13.03
C LYS A 76 14.84 -10.73 14.23
N PRO A 77 14.13 -11.85 14.39
CA PRO A 77 14.04 -12.97 13.43
C PRO A 77 13.26 -12.57 12.18
N ARG A 78 13.57 -13.22 11.06
CA ARG A 78 12.73 -13.15 9.86
C ARG A 78 11.49 -13.99 10.07
N GLY A 79 10.34 -13.52 9.62
CA GLY A 79 9.06 -14.21 9.80
C GLY A 79 8.11 -14.02 8.64
N VAL A 80 7.00 -14.73 8.70
CA VAL A 80 5.83 -14.54 7.85
C VAL A 80 4.75 -13.93 8.74
N MET A 81 4.18 -12.82 8.29
CA MET A 81 3.03 -12.20 8.94
C MET A 81 1.77 -12.69 8.24
N ILE A 82 0.75 -13.02 9.02
CA ILE A 82 -0.57 -13.42 8.55
C ILE A 82 -1.55 -12.47 9.22
N GLU A 83 -2.31 -11.77 8.41
CA GLU A 83 -3.28 -10.78 8.84
C GLU A 83 -4.66 -11.15 8.33
N GLU A 84 -5.69 -10.66 8.99
CA GLU A 84 -7.05 -10.72 8.50
C GLU A 84 -7.17 -9.91 7.20
N LEU A 85 -7.90 -10.43 6.22
CA LEU A 85 -8.15 -9.72 4.98
C LEU A 85 -9.17 -8.60 5.22
N LEU A 86 -8.71 -7.37 5.14
CA LEU A 86 -9.60 -6.22 5.18
C LEU A 86 -10.27 -6.04 3.82
N THR A 87 -11.59 -5.87 3.86
CA THR A 87 -12.40 -5.53 2.68
C THR A 87 -13.41 -4.44 3.04
N ASP A 88 -13.77 -3.63 2.08
CA ASP A 88 -14.84 -2.65 2.16
C ASP A 88 -15.78 -2.87 0.99
N ASP A 89 -17.04 -3.23 1.27
CA ASP A 89 -18.03 -3.63 0.24
C ASP A 89 -17.46 -4.59 -0.82
N ASN A 90 -16.81 -5.66 -0.36
CA ASN A 90 -16.13 -6.67 -1.20
C ASN A 90 -14.98 -6.14 -2.09
N HIS A 91 -14.43 -4.97 -1.77
CA HIS A 91 -13.23 -4.41 -2.40
C HIS A 91 -12.06 -4.45 -1.43
N LEU A 92 -10.85 -4.63 -1.96
CA LEU A 92 -9.64 -4.30 -1.20
C LEU A 92 -9.60 -2.78 -1.00
N PRO A 93 -9.38 -2.30 0.23
CA PRO A 93 -9.32 -0.86 0.49
C PRO A 93 -8.14 -0.21 -0.23
N ASN A 94 -8.29 1.06 -0.54
CA ASN A 94 -7.21 1.88 -1.07
C ASN A 94 -6.26 2.30 0.06
N ASP A 95 -5.03 2.69 -0.30
CA ASP A 95 -4.03 3.11 0.66
C ASP A 95 -4.10 4.62 0.90
N TRP A 96 -4.17 5.00 2.16
CA TRP A 96 -4.02 6.36 2.65
C TRP A 96 -2.71 6.46 3.41
N LYS A 97 -1.86 7.39 3.04
CA LYS A 97 -0.51 7.48 3.59
C LYS A 97 -0.25 8.88 4.08
N VAL A 98 0.13 9.01 5.35
CA VAL A 98 0.50 10.29 5.93
C VAL A 98 2.02 10.36 6.04
N HIS A 99 2.61 11.35 5.41
CA HIS A 99 4.04 11.63 5.55
C HIS A 99 4.25 12.53 6.75
N VAL A 100 4.90 12.00 7.78
CA VAL A 100 5.11 12.68 9.07
C VAL A 100 6.59 13.02 9.23
N PHE A 101 6.86 14.25 9.58
CA PHE A 101 8.20 14.80 9.82
C PHE A 101 8.26 15.36 11.23
N HIS A 102 9.14 14.84 12.08
CA HIS A 102 9.28 15.27 13.49
C HIS A 102 7.93 15.34 14.22
N GLY A 103 7.11 14.31 14.06
CA GLY A 103 5.79 14.21 14.69
C GLY A 103 4.70 15.09 14.07
N LYS A 104 4.96 15.76 12.93
CA LYS A 104 3.98 16.61 12.23
C LYS A 104 3.74 16.12 10.82
N ALA A 105 2.46 16.00 10.45
CA ALA A 105 2.08 15.67 9.09
C ALA A 105 2.52 16.78 8.13
N GLY A 106 3.15 16.40 7.02
CA GLY A 106 3.54 17.30 5.96
C GLY A 106 2.59 17.26 4.79
N PHE A 107 2.18 16.07 4.37
CA PHE A 107 1.27 15.86 3.26
C PHE A 107 0.64 14.47 3.31
N ILE A 108 -0.41 14.27 2.52
CA ILE A 108 -1.13 13.02 2.37
C ILE A 108 -0.86 12.45 0.97
N GLN A 109 -0.62 11.15 0.88
CA GLN A 109 -0.56 10.41 -0.38
C GLN A 109 -1.74 9.45 -0.43
N TYR A 110 -2.40 9.38 -1.58
CA TYR A 110 -3.50 8.46 -1.84
C TYR A 110 -3.17 7.56 -3.03
N ASP A 111 -3.19 6.25 -2.79
CA ASP A 111 -2.94 5.24 -3.81
C ASP A 111 -4.21 4.44 -4.08
N THR A 112 -4.61 4.35 -5.35
CA THR A 112 -5.78 3.59 -5.79
C THR A 112 -5.40 2.52 -6.82
N GLY A 113 -6.29 1.56 -7.04
CA GLY A 113 -6.18 0.63 -8.14
C GLY A 113 -4.93 -0.25 -8.11
N ARG A 114 -4.38 -0.55 -6.93
CA ARG A 114 -3.15 -1.34 -6.75
C ARG A 114 -3.16 -2.66 -7.52
N MET A 115 -4.33 -3.27 -7.69
CA MET A 115 -4.51 -4.54 -8.41
C MET A 115 -4.93 -4.35 -9.87
N THR A 116 -5.20 -3.12 -10.29
CA THR A 116 -5.71 -2.79 -11.64
C THR A 116 -4.84 -1.74 -12.32
N SER A 117 -5.33 -0.51 -12.38
CA SER A 117 -4.62 0.66 -12.92
C SER A 117 -4.16 1.52 -11.75
N HIS A 118 -2.97 1.22 -11.23
CA HIS A 118 -2.42 1.92 -10.08
C HIS A 118 -2.28 3.41 -10.37
N SER A 119 -2.92 4.23 -9.55
CA SER A 119 -2.82 5.68 -9.58
C SER A 119 -2.39 6.17 -8.19
N GLN A 120 -1.58 7.22 -8.18
CA GLN A 120 -1.05 7.81 -6.97
C GLN A 120 -1.09 9.32 -7.08
N SER A 121 -1.58 10.00 -6.05
CA SER A 121 -1.53 11.45 -5.94
C SER A 121 -1.14 11.90 -4.54
N ILE A 122 -0.58 13.11 -4.48
CA ILE A 122 -0.19 13.77 -3.25
C ILE A 122 -1.13 14.96 -3.01
N TYR A 123 -1.44 15.19 -1.74
CA TYR A 123 -2.40 16.22 -1.30
C TYR A 123 -1.84 17.03 -0.14
N THR A 124 -2.23 18.29 -0.08
CA THR A 124 -2.05 19.12 1.12
C THR A 124 -2.84 18.53 2.29
N LEU A 125 -2.64 19.04 3.49
CA LEU A 125 -3.41 18.64 4.67
C LEU A 125 -4.86 19.09 4.61
N GLU A 126 -5.17 20.10 3.79
CA GLU A 126 -6.54 20.56 3.49
C GLU A 126 -7.23 19.68 2.44
N GLY A 127 -6.48 18.76 1.81
CA GLY A 127 -7.00 17.79 0.86
C GLY A 127 -6.96 18.21 -0.60
N GLN A 128 -6.24 19.29 -0.95
CA GLN A 128 -6.04 19.75 -2.33
C GLN A 128 -4.89 18.98 -2.99
N ARG A 129 -5.03 18.58 -4.26
CA ARG A 129 -3.98 17.88 -4.99
C ARG A 129 -2.75 18.78 -5.19
N ILE A 130 -1.58 18.20 -4.97
CA ILE A 130 -0.29 18.75 -5.35
C ILE A 130 0.15 18.02 -6.62
N HIS A 131 0.29 18.74 -7.73
CA HIS A 131 0.69 18.12 -8.99
C HIS A 131 2.14 17.67 -8.97
N GLN A 132 2.39 16.46 -9.48
CA GLN A 132 3.73 15.89 -9.57
C GLN A 132 4.30 16.12 -10.97
N THR A 133 5.50 16.72 -11.06
CA THR A 133 6.15 17.00 -12.34
C THR A 133 6.81 15.81 -13.00
N ASN A 134 7.05 14.72 -12.27
CA ASN A 134 7.89 13.62 -12.75
C ASN A 134 7.15 12.42 -13.35
N GLY A 135 5.84 12.47 -13.56
CA GLY A 135 5.06 11.50 -14.33
C GLY A 135 5.28 10.01 -14.03
N ARG A 136 5.91 9.67 -12.90
CA ARG A 136 6.25 8.29 -12.56
C ARG A 136 5.03 7.45 -12.20
N TRP A 137 4.00 8.11 -11.69
CA TRP A 137 2.74 7.51 -11.30
C TRP A 137 1.60 8.22 -12.01
N SER A 138 0.57 7.46 -12.41
CA SER A 138 -0.64 8.03 -13.00
C SER A 138 -1.47 8.71 -11.92
N GLU A 139 -1.96 9.92 -12.17
CA GLU A 139 -2.95 10.63 -11.34
C GLU A 139 -4.38 10.44 -11.88
N GLU A 140 -4.55 9.65 -12.96
CA GLU A 140 -5.78 9.58 -13.77
C GLU A 140 -7.03 9.17 -12.98
N HIS A 141 -6.84 8.30 -11.96
CA HIS A 141 -7.96 7.74 -11.20
C HIS A 141 -8.05 8.29 -9.77
N THR A 142 -7.46 9.46 -9.53
CA THR A 142 -7.52 10.16 -8.25
C THR A 142 -8.22 11.51 -8.41
N PRO A 143 -9.03 11.96 -7.43
CA PRO A 143 -9.71 13.25 -7.51
C PRO A 143 -8.74 14.42 -7.30
N ASP A 144 -9.12 15.62 -7.72
CA ASP A 144 -8.37 16.83 -7.42
C ASP A 144 -8.43 17.21 -5.93
N GLU A 145 -9.49 16.77 -5.25
CA GLU A 145 -9.71 17.01 -3.83
C GLU A 145 -10.15 15.73 -3.13
N ILE A 146 -9.41 15.29 -2.09
CA ILE A 146 -9.79 14.12 -1.30
C ILE A 146 -10.93 14.39 -0.33
N VAL A 147 -11.29 15.65 -0.11
CA VAL A 147 -12.47 16.03 0.67
C VAL A 147 -13.74 15.41 0.09
N SER A 148 -13.81 15.25 -1.23
CA SER A 148 -14.95 14.61 -1.91
C SER A 148 -15.11 13.12 -1.54
N ILE A 149 -14.03 12.46 -1.13
CA ILE A 149 -14.03 11.04 -0.72
C ILE A 149 -14.22 10.91 0.79
N LEU A 150 -13.42 11.65 1.56
CA LEU A 150 -13.32 11.47 3.01
C LEU A 150 -14.17 12.44 3.82
N GLY A 151 -14.38 13.66 3.32
CA GLY A 151 -14.84 14.78 4.14
C GLY A 151 -13.73 15.30 5.06
N HIS A 152 -13.90 16.52 5.57
CA HIS A 152 -12.91 17.18 6.42
C HIS A 152 -12.64 16.43 7.74
N ASP A 153 -13.67 15.89 8.37
CA ASP A 153 -13.51 15.20 9.65
C ASP A 153 -12.61 13.97 9.54
N ARG A 154 -12.78 13.19 8.47
CA ARG A 154 -11.95 12.00 8.21
C ARG A 154 -10.52 12.35 7.81
N ILE A 155 -10.31 13.47 7.11
CA ILE A 155 -8.96 13.97 6.82
C ILE A 155 -8.27 14.36 8.13
N ASN A 156 -8.92 15.09 9.00
CA ASN A 156 -8.38 15.47 10.30
C ASN A 156 -8.07 14.22 11.17
N GLU A 157 -8.96 13.23 11.16
CA GLU A 157 -8.74 11.96 11.85
C GLU A 157 -7.52 11.22 11.30
N LEU A 158 -7.39 11.12 9.97
CA LEU A 158 -6.25 10.51 9.28
C LEU A 158 -4.93 11.18 9.68
N ILE A 159 -4.87 12.52 9.65
CA ILE A 159 -3.72 13.31 10.04
C ILE A 159 -3.36 13.04 11.51
N HIS A 160 -4.35 13.14 12.41
CA HIS A 160 -4.14 12.92 13.83
C HIS A 160 -3.59 11.53 14.14
N ILE A 161 -4.13 10.48 13.49
CA ILE A 161 -3.63 9.11 13.64
C ILE A 161 -2.18 9.02 13.16
N GLY A 162 -1.86 9.59 11.99
CA GLY A 162 -0.51 9.61 11.45
C GLY A 162 0.49 10.28 12.38
N GLU A 163 0.19 11.49 12.86
CA GLU A 163 1.02 12.24 13.81
C GLU A 163 1.21 11.47 15.12
N ARG A 164 0.14 10.91 15.66
CA ARG A 164 0.18 10.17 16.92
C ARG A 164 1.04 8.91 16.84
N LEU A 165 0.95 8.18 15.73
CA LEU A 165 1.74 6.96 15.51
C LEU A 165 3.24 7.25 15.27
N ALA A 166 3.58 8.41 14.74
CA ALA A 166 4.95 8.78 14.38
C ALA A 166 5.51 9.94 15.24
N GLU A 167 4.95 10.22 16.43
CA GLU A 167 5.28 11.40 17.26
C GLU A 167 6.76 11.51 17.64
N ASP A 168 7.43 10.36 17.84
CA ASP A 168 8.84 10.29 18.25
C ASP A 168 9.79 9.90 17.10
N ILE A 169 9.33 9.99 15.84
CA ILE A 169 10.10 9.58 14.67
C ILE A 169 10.44 10.80 13.82
N ASP A 170 11.72 10.95 13.43
CA ASP A 170 12.17 12.06 12.59
C ASP A 170 11.47 12.12 11.25
N TYR A 171 11.29 10.96 10.61
CA TYR A 171 10.47 10.79 9.42
C TYR A 171 9.87 9.39 9.37
N SER A 172 8.58 9.32 9.11
CA SER A 172 7.91 8.08 8.73
C SER A 172 6.71 8.37 7.83
N ARG A 173 6.49 7.51 6.84
CA ARG A 173 5.22 7.42 6.16
C ARG A 173 4.36 6.38 6.90
N VAL A 174 3.22 6.81 7.37
CA VAL A 174 2.24 5.96 8.06
C VAL A 174 1.18 5.55 7.05
N ASP A 175 1.14 4.26 6.72
CA ASP A 175 0.18 3.71 5.75
C ASP A 175 -1.05 3.20 6.49
N LEU A 176 -2.22 3.65 6.07
CA LEU A 176 -3.52 3.39 6.69
C LEU A 176 -4.52 2.90 5.65
N PHE A 177 -5.46 2.09 6.08
CA PHE A 177 -6.61 1.63 5.29
C PHE A 177 -7.91 2.09 5.93
N LEU A 178 -8.86 2.52 5.13
CA LEU A 178 -10.22 2.79 5.59
C LEU A 178 -11.12 1.65 5.11
N ALA A 179 -11.74 0.93 6.05
CA ALA A 179 -12.69 -0.14 5.78
C ALA A 179 -13.79 -0.14 6.83
N ASP A 180 -15.04 -0.35 6.42
CA ASP A 180 -16.22 -0.33 7.31
C ASP A 180 -16.27 0.91 8.20
N GLY A 181 -15.86 2.06 7.68
CA GLY A 181 -15.84 3.34 8.39
C GLY A 181 -14.79 3.44 9.50
N LYS A 182 -13.80 2.54 9.56
CA LYS A 182 -12.71 2.52 10.55
C LYS A 182 -11.35 2.58 9.88
N TRP A 183 -10.41 3.25 10.56
CA TRP A 183 -9.01 3.24 10.16
C TRP A 183 -8.29 2.01 10.69
N TYR A 184 -7.49 1.40 9.82
CA TYR A 184 -6.61 0.28 10.14
C TYR A 184 -5.19 0.65 9.80
N PHE A 185 -4.27 0.38 10.72
CA PHE A 185 -2.85 0.57 10.50
C PHE A 185 -2.31 -0.51 9.55
N GLY A 186 -1.57 -0.10 8.54
CA GLY A 186 -0.88 -0.97 7.60
C GLY A 186 0.59 -1.14 7.95
N GLU A 187 1.40 -0.12 7.69
CA GLU A 187 2.84 -0.18 7.94
C GLU A 187 3.46 1.20 8.22
N PHE A 188 4.65 1.16 8.83
CA PHE A 188 5.57 2.29 8.81
C PHE A 188 6.56 2.15 7.66
N THR A 189 6.80 3.23 6.92
CA THR A 189 7.82 3.27 5.89
C THR A 189 8.81 4.41 6.18
N ASN A 190 9.98 4.06 6.71
CA ASN A 190 11.01 5.03 7.07
C ASN A 190 11.91 5.40 5.88
N TYR A 191 11.91 4.58 4.82
CA TYR A 191 12.70 4.79 3.61
C TYR A 191 11.77 4.86 2.40
N HIS A 192 10.98 5.94 2.31
CA HIS A 192 10.03 6.12 1.22
C HIS A 192 10.75 6.04 -0.13
N ASN A 193 10.18 5.21 -1.04
CA ASN A 193 10.74 4.97 -2.38
C ASN A 193 12.24 4.59 -2.35
N SER A 194 12.70 3.86 -1.31
CA SER A 194 14.10 3.50 -1.08
C SER A 194 15.04 4.72 -1.15
N CYS A 195 14.61 5.87 -0.61
CA CYS A 195 15.31 7.16 -0.63
C CYS A 195 15.59 7.72 -2.03
N HIS A 196 14.91 7.26 -3.07
CA HIS A 196 15.00 7.91 -4.37
C HIS A 196 14.21 9.22 -4.36
N PRO A 197 14.80 10.32 -4.88
CA PRO A 197 14.13 11.62 -4.88
C PRO A 197 12.83 11.58 -5.68
N GLN A 198 11.80 12.22 -5.12
CA GLN A 198 10.59 12.58 -5.84
C GLN A 198 10.58 14.09 -5.99
N SER A 199 10.33 14.59 -7.20
CA SER A 199 10.12 16.02 -7.40
C SER A 199 8.65 16.33 -7.13
N ILE A 200 8.43 17.19 -6.15
CA ILE A 200 7.14 17.81 -5.85
C ILE A 200 7.34 19.28 -6.15
N GLU A 201 6.54 19.86 -7.04
CA GLU A 201 6.49 21.31 -7.20
C GLU A 201 5.53 21.86 -6.14
N TRP A 202 6.07 22.68 -5.27
CA TRP A 202 5.27 23.51 -4.38
C TRP A 202 5.00 24.83 -5.10
N GLU A 203 3.76 25.17 -5.33
CA GLU A 203 3.42 26.54 -5.74
C GLU A 203 3.73 27.46 -4.56
N GLU A 204 4.53 28.53 -4.82
CA GLU A 204 4.89 29.57 -3.85
C GLU A 204 3.69 30.47 -3.53
#